data_f66fee2bb3e7db84467e178515d41c5b
#
_entry.id   f66fee2bb3e7db84467e178515d41c5b
#
_cell.length_a   1.000
_cell.length_b   1.000
_cell.length_c   1.000
_cell.angle_alpha   90.00
_cell.angle_beta   90.00
_cell.angle_gamma   90.00
#
_symmetry.space_group_name_H-M   'P 1'
#
loop_
_entity.id
_entity.type
_entity.pdbx_description
1 polymer ?
#
loop_
_entity_poly.entity_id
_entity_poly.type
_entity_poly.pdbx_seq_one_letter_code
_entity_poly.pdbx_strand_id
1 'polypeptide(L)'
;MKKLTLLLAGLAIAITATAGVQVKNVRPDVKNHKFVAPTTKMVQKSTNRMNAIVTDQPAGELKTYNRSGESMVNSIFGLSLTEQSGKCYIVYAEDGQTIYMKDPLSGYTEGAWVEGTIEGNIISIPLGQSVYYSDNYQADVVLRWATTYTYEDYNEEGEPATYIGVEYDDRATVVEYQVDGDVITMLGSDGDMNAEFPNNYCATGLTAQWTDDDSWSGNMDWKTVLTWTENYVPHGVIMDQPEGEMMTYVRGGEYVGYDSYYGYYFGTASGKVNVVWGENNKVYIQDPFANVSTGAWVEGTIENNIITVPMGQYIYESIEGEWGAVMGWGTLDIDEEGYVTEVINYDVEEAQFAFDPEAGTITLLDCTTEVPVDDEGYVITPTSITGLFCYYSDDLSMVELDFGSTLKELHLEPAVPANPTADDWYDCGDESGFSKFYFTLPTEDVNGNPLDAEYISYSIFTDNDQLFTFSGEDYSFDLAADEEITEVPYSLYSSAVDFKNYFIYMYRTNAEGYEPLFNHRIGIQVYYTIDGVKNASDIVYLEYFPDTKVNEINAGKTVSSVRYFNVAGQEMAQPEGLTIQVTTYTDGTTSATKVVK
;
A
#
# COMPACT_ATOMS: atom_id res chain seq x y z
N MET A 1 -24.42 5.62 6.66
CA MET A 1 -23.68 5.28 7.89
C MET A 1 -24.02 3.92 8.52
N LYS A 2 -24.91 3.09 8.00
CA LYS A 2 -25.21 1.76 8.56
C LYS A 2 -24.75 0.58 7.68
N LYS A 3 -24.39 0.79 6.42
CA LYS A 3 -23.96 -0.29 5.51
C LYS A 3 -22.44 -0.42 5.38
N LEU A 4 -21.66 0.63 5.57
CA LEU A 4 -20.18 0.53 5.62
C LEU A 4 -19.68 -0.20 6.88
N THR A 5 -20.52 -0.24 7.92
CA THR A 5 -20.20 -0.98 9.17
C THR A 5 -20.43 -2.50 9.04
N LEU A 6 -21.06 -2.97 7.98
CA LEU A 6 -21.35 -4.39 7.74
C LEU A 6 -20.27 -5.09 6.91
N LEU A 7 -19.50 -4.36 6.09
CA LEU A 7 -18.34 -4.90 5.39
C LEU A 7 -17.15 -5.16 6.34
N LEU A 8 -17.14 -4.53 7.50
CA LEU A 8 -16.12 -4.70 8.55
C LEU A 8 -16.41 -5.83 9.55
N ALA A 9 -17.54 -6.53 9.42
CA ALA A 9 -17.96 -7.54 10.40
C ALA A 9 -17.78 -9.01 9.94
N GLY A 10 -17.30 -9.24 8.71
CA GLY A 10 -17.33 -10.57 8.09
C GLY A 10 -16.08 -11.43 8.23
N LEU A 11 -14.95 -10.92 8.72
CA LEU A 11 -13.75 -11.74 8.93
C LEU A 11 -13.24 -11.63 10.38
N ALA A 12 -14.11 -11.96 11.32
CA ALA A 12 -13.67 -12.49 12.60
C ALA A 12 -13.34 -13.98 12.38
N ILE A 13 -12.20 -14.27 11.77
CA ILE A 13 -11.52 -15.54 12.07
C ILE A 13 -11.40 -15.55 13.59
N ALA A 14 -11.98 -16.54 14.21
CA ALA A 14 -11.87 -16.78 15.64
C ALA A 14 -10.39 -16.98 15.98
N ILE A 15 -9.68 -15.86 16.17
CA ILE A 15 -8.53 -15.85 17.03
C ILE A 15 -9.15 -16.08 18.40
N THR A 16 -9.13 -17.33 18.85
CA THR A 16 -9.33 -17.63 20.27
C THR A 16 -8.30 -16.78 20.98
N ALA A 17 -8.76 -15.67 21.56
CA ALA A 17 -7.97 -14.88 22.47
C ALA A 17 -7.64 -15.81 23.65
N THR A 18 -6.53 -16.53 23.54
CA THR A 18 -5.85 -17.05 24.71
C THR A 18 -5.45 -15.81 25.50
N ALA A 19 -5.86 -15.77 26.76
CA ALA A 19 -5.56 -14.72 27.70
C ALA A 19 -4.10 -14.32 27.56
N GLY A 20 -3.84 -13.04 27.23
CA GLY A 20 -2.57 -12.59 26.70
C GLY A 20 -1.42 -12.91 27.66
N VAL A 21 -0.55 -13.80 27.22
CA VAL A 21 0.76 -13.99 27.81
C VAL A 21 1.62 -12.82 27.33
N GLN A 22 2.04 -11.95 28.23
CA GLN A 22 2.93 -10.86 27.90
C GLN A 22 4.39 -11.29 28.02
N VAL A 23 5.21 -10.83 27.10
CA VAL A 23 6.65 -11.13 27.10
C VAL A 23 7.41 -9.88 27.50
N LYS A 24 8.21 -9.96 28.59
CA LYS A 24 9.12 -8.89 28.99
C LYS A 24 10.43 -9.01 28.19
N ASN A 25 10.97 -7.86 27.80
CA ASN A 25 12.27 -7.73 27.11
C ASN A 25 12.33 -8.28 25.68
N VAL A 26 11.24 -8.14 24.92
CA VAL A 26 11.22 -8.45 23.49
C VAL A 26 11.15 -7.14 22.69
N ARG A 27 12.02 -7.00 21.72
CA ARG A 27 11.95 -5.90 20.75
C ARG A 27 11.10 -6.31 19.56
N PRO A 28 10.05 -5.56 19.23
CA PRO A 28 9.20 -5.84 18.07
C PRO A 28 9.85 -5.26 16.80
N ASP A 29 10.92 -5.88 16.28
CA ASP A 29 11.55 -5.44 15.04
C ASP A 29 11.45 -6.45 13.90
N VAL A 30 10.73 -7.54 14.10
CA VAL A 30 10.44 -8.49 13.02
C VAL A 30 9.25 -7.98 12.23
N LYS A 31 9.54 -7.28 11.15
CA LYS A 31 8.52 -6.91 10.16
C LYS A 31 8.23 -8.13 9.30
N ASN A 32 7.09 -8.76 9.51
CA ASN A 32 6.51 -9.62 8.48
C ASN A 32 6.13 -8.73 7.29
N HIS A 33 7.04 -8.59 6.34
CA HIS A 33 6.78 -7.89 5.10
C HIS A 33 6.30 -8.86 4.03
N LYS A 34 5.02 -8.90 3.82
CA LYS A 34 4.48 -9.15 2.49
C LYS A 34 4.59 -7.82 1.74
N PHE A 35 5.39 -7.80 0.69
CA PHE A 35 5.70 -6.64 -0.17
C PHE A 35 6.57 -5.52 0.43
N VAL A 36 7.86 -5.58 0.17
CA VAL A 36 8.72 -4.41 -0.06
C VAL A 36 9.40 -4.62 -1.40
N ALA A 37 9.08 -3.76 -2.38
CA ALA A 37 9.87 -3.67 -3.59
C ALA A 37 11.35 -3.48 -3.20
N PRO A 38 12.31 -4.12 -3.88
CA PRO A 38 13.72 -3.95 -3.58
C PRO A 38 14.12 -2.52 -3.90
N THR A 39 14.09 -1.66 -2.90
CA THR A 39 14.72 -0.35 -3.00
C THR A 39 16.23 -0.55 -3.04
N THR A 40 16.81 -0.27 -4.21
CA THR A 40 18.22 0.04 -4.46
C THR A 40 19.27 -0.79 -3.71
N LYS A 41 20.12 -1.45 -4.50
CA LYS A 41 21.39 -2.04 -4.01
C LYS A 41 22.02 -1.18 -2.94
N MET A 42 21.90 -1.59 -1.68
CA MET A 42 22.68 -0.98 -0.60
C MET A 42 24.14 -1.28 -0.86
N VAL A 43 24.90 -0.24 -1.15
CA VAL A 43 26.36 -0.29 -1.16
C VAL A 43 26.80 -0.64 0.26
N GLN A 44 27.31 -1.85 0.43
CA GLN A 44 27.91 -2.29 1.70
C GLN A 44 29.03 -1.32 2.07
N LYS A 45 28.81 -0.53 3.13
CA LYS A 45 29.91 0.07 3.87
C LYS A 45 30.53 -1.05 4.71
N SER A 46 31.72 -1.49 4.33
CA SER A 46 32.53 -2.39 5.15
C SER A 46 32.89 -1.70 6.45
N THR A 47 32.18 -1.99 7.52
CA THR A 47 32.67 -1.83 8.88
C THR A 47 33.31 -3.14 9.27
N ASN A 48 34.48 -3.11 9.95
CA ASN A 48 35.12 -4.30 10.53
C ASN A 48 34.19 -4.87 11.62
N ARG A 49 33.27 -5.74 11.26
CA ARG A 49 32.44 -6.51 12.18
C ARG A 49 33.11 -7.81 12.49
N MET A 50 33.12 -8.25 13.74
CA MET A 50 33.69 -9.53 14.15
C MET A 50 32.87 -10.73 13.61
N ASN A 51 31.59 -10.52 13.26
CA ASN A 51 30.70 -11.52 12.67
C ASN A 51 29.91 -10.86 11.53
N ALA A 52 30.48 -10.79 10.33
CA ALA A 52 29.72 -10.32 9.15
C ALA A 52 28.65 -11.36 8.79
N ILE A 53 27.40 -10.92 8.62
CA ILE A 53 26.33 -11.77 8.08
C ILE A 53 26.73 -12.16 6.65
N VAL A 54 26.73 -13.45 6.36
CA VAL A 54 26.93 -13.97 4.99
C VAL A 54 25.58 -14.06 4.33
N THR A 55 25.33 -13.25 3.33
CA THR A 55 24.09 -13.25 2.54
C THR A 55 24.27 -13.81 1.14
N ASP A 56 25.49 -13.78 0.62
CA ASP A 56 25.82 -14.41 -0.65
C ASP A 56 25.88 -15.94 -0.47
N GLN A 57 25.30 -16.69 -1.42
CA GLN A 57 25.30 -18.14 -1.38
C GLN A 57 26.74 -18.65 -1.39
N PRO A 58 27.15 -19.45 -0.38
CA PRO A 58 28.46 -20.09 -0.38
C PRO A 58 28.65 -21.07 -1.54
N ALA A 59 29.92 -21.33 -1.88
CA ALA A 59 30.25 -22.29 -2.93
C ALA A 59 30.02 -23.74 -2.44
N GLY A 60 29.40 -24.57 -3.28
CA GLY A 60 29.14 -25.98 -2.98
C GLY A 60 27.88 -26.50 -3.65
N GLU A 61 27.46 -27.71 -3.28
CA GLU A 61 26.22 -28.34 -3.73
C GLU A 61 25.05 -27.82 -2.90
N LEU A 62 24.13 -27.07 -3.53
CA LEU A 62 22.91 -26.59 -2.91
C LEU A 62 21.87 -27.69 -2.84
N LYS A 63 21.27 -27.90 -1.68
CA LYS A 63 20.09 -28.74 -1.48
C LYS A 63 18.99 -27.97 -0.78
N THR A 64 17.77 -28.17 -1.26
CA THR A 64 16.56 -27.53 -0.74
C THR A 64 15.77 -28.52 0.10
N TYR A 65 15.24 -28.03 1.23
CA TYR A 65 14.46 -28.83 2.18
C TYR A 65 13.16 -28.11 2.51
N ASN A 66 12.06 -28.84 2.62
CA ASN A 66 10.83 -28.35 3.26
C ASN A 66 11.02 -28.36 4.77
N ARG A 67 10.71 -27.27 5.43
CA ARG A 67 10.79 -27.12 6.88
C ARG A 67 9.46 -27.48 7.52
N SER A 68 9.50 -28.18 8.63
CA SER A 68 8.38 -28.42 9.54
C SER A 68 8.89 -28.46 10.97
N GLY A 69 7.98 -28.35 11.93
CA GLY A 69 8.29 -28.31 13.35
C GLY A 69 7.37 -27.35 14.07
N GLU A 70 7.72 -26.98 15.28
CA GLU A 70 6.94 -26.09 16.12
C GLU A 70 7.76 -24.81 16.41
N SER A 71 7.10 -23.67 16.50
CA SER A 71 7.74 -22.37 16.70
C SER A 71 6.92 -21.49 17.64
N MET A 72 7.63 -20.61 18.34
CA MET A 72 7.08 -19.55 19.17
C MET A 72 7.52 -18.20 18.57
N VAL A 73 6.57 -17.34 18.28
CA VAL A 73 6.82 -16.01 17.71
C VAL A 73 6.14 -14.96 18.57
N ASN A 74 6.89 -13.94 18.97
CA ASN A 74 6.36 -12.76 19.63
C ASN A 74 6.29 -11.59 18.63
N SER A 75 5.07 -11.07 18.46
CA SER A 75 4.78 -9.96 17.56
C SER A 75 4.15 -8.80 18.34
N ILE A 76 3.85 -7.71 17.65
CA ILE A 76 3.06 -6.58 18.22
C ILE A 76 1.66 -7.02 18.71
N PHE A 77 1.16 -8.17 18.27
CA PHE A 77 -0.11 -8.76 18.71
C PHE A 77 0.07 -9.73 19.88
N GLY A 78 1.28 -9.87 20.42
CA GLY A 78 1.63 -10.77 21.51
C GLY A 78 2.30 -12.06 21.01
N LEU A 79 2.39 -13.02 21.92
CA LEU A 79 3.02 -14.29 21.68
C LEU A 79 2.06 -15.27 21.00
N SER A 80 2.53 -15.93 19.95
CA SER A 80 1.81 -17.02 19.26
C SER A 80 2.67 -18.27 19.15
N LEU A 81 2.02 -19.43 19.23
CA LEU A 81 2.58 -20.73 18.85
C LEU A 81 2.12 -21.04 17.44
N THR A 82 3.04 -21.47 16.59
CA THR A 82 2.76 -21.73 15.18
C THR A 82 3.57 -22.93 14.68
N GLU A 83 3.11 -23.55 13.62
CA GLU A 83 3.89 -24.56 12.91
C GLU A 83 4.95 -23.86 12.04
N GLN A 84 6.16 -24.44 12.04
CA GLN A 84 7.19 -24.02 11.11
C GLN A 84 6.79 -24.44 9.69
N SER A 85 7.06 -23.58 8.74
CA SER A 85 6.82 -23.85 7.32
C SER A 85 7.92 -23.22 6.47
N GLY A 86 7.85 -23.38 5.16
CA GLY A 86 8.75 -22.78 4.21
C GLY A 86 9.93 -23.66 3.82
N LYS A 87 10.91 -23.07 3.16
CA LYS A 87 12.12 -23.74 2.67
C LYS A 87 13.31 -23.47 3.59
N CYS A 88 14.19 -24.44 3.67
CA CYS A 88 15.54 -24.29 4.24
C CYS A 88 16.57 -24.75 3.20
N TYR A 89 17.62 -23.98 3.01
CA TYR A 89 18.66 -24.26 2.05
C TYR A 89 19.93 -24.67 2.77
N ILE A 90 20.58 -25.73 2.30
CA ILE A 90 21.87 -26.17 2.81
C ILE A 90 22.83 -26.30 1.65
N VAL A 91 23.97 -25.62 1.74
CA VAL A 91 25.09 -25.81 0.83
C VAL A 91 26.08 -26.77 1.47
N TYR A 92 26.41 -27.84 0.77
CA TYR A 92 27.46 -28.79 1.11
C TYR A 92 28.74 -28.39 0.38
N ALA A 93 29.77 -27.95 1.11
CA ALA A 93 31.01 -27.53 0.50
C ALA A 93 31.79 -28.69 -0.11
N GLU A 94 32.70 -28.39 -1.06
CA GLU A 94 33.48 -29.39 -1.78
C GLU A 94 34.44 -30.21 -0.86
N ASP A 95 34.76 -29.70 0.33
CA ASP A 95 35.58 -30.40 1.30
C ASP A 95 34.89 -31.62 1.96
N GLY A 96 33.56 -31.72 1.78
CA GLY A 96 32.75 -32.79 2.32
C GLY A 96 32.54 -32.76 3.83
N GLN A 97 32.94 -31.68 4.50
CA GLN A 97 32.86 -31.51 5.96
C GLN A 97 32.17 -30.19 6.36
N THR A 98 32.30 -29.16 5.56
CA THR A 98 31.66 -27.86 5.81
C THR A 98 30.28 -27.82 5.18
N ILE A 99 29.29 -27.30 5.93
CA ILE A 99 27.95 -26.97 5.42
C ILE A 99 27.63 -25.52 5.75
N TYR A 100 26.71 -24.97 4.98
CA TYR A 100 26.11 -23.68 5.28
C TYR A 100 24.61 -23.85 5.27
N MET A 101 23.94 -23.44 6.34
CA MET A 101 22.47 -23.47 6.44
C MET A 101 21.95 -22.04 6.37
N LYS A 102 20.99 -21.81 5.47
CA LYS A 102 20.35 -20.51 5.29
C LYS A 102 19.16 -20.39 6.24
N ASP A 103 19.04 -19.23 6.88
CA ASP A 103 17.92 -18.90 7.77
C ASP A 103 17.57 -20.04 8.74
N PRO A 104 18.47 -20.40 9.69
CA PRO A 104 18.31 -21.56 10.55
C PRO A 104 17.09 -21.45 11.51
N LEU A 105 16.62 -20.22 11.77
CA LEU A 105 15.38 -19.93 12.51
C LEU A 105 14.26 -19.58 11.56
N SER A 106 13.08 -20.18 11.73
CA SER A 106 11.92 -19.99 10.86
C SER A 106 11.36 -18.56 10.86
N GLY A 107 11.57 -17.82 11.95
CA GLY A 107 11.13 -16.44 12.09
C GLY A 107 12.12 -15.39 11.57
N TYR A 108 13.31 -15.78 11.11
CA TYR A 108 14.31 -14.90 10.51
C TYR A 108 14.60 -15.34 9.08
N THR A 109 14.08 -14.63 8.10
CA THR A 109 14.19 -14.91 6.66
C THR A 109 14.99 -13.83 5.91
N GLU A 110 16.04 -13.32 6.54
CA GLU A 110 16.88 -12.23 6.00
C GLU A 110 17.96 -12.73 5.03
N GLY A 111 17.98 -14.03 4.74
CA GLY A 111 18.93 -14.65 3.83
C GLY A 111 20.30 -14.93 4.44
N ALA A 112 20.41 -15.02 5.75
CA ALA A 112 21.65 -15.25 6.45
C ALA A 112 22.11 -16.72 6.38
N TRP A 113 23.34 -16.95 5.90
CA TRP A 113 24.00 -18.26 5.91
C TRP A 113 24.82 -18.42 7.18
N VAL A 114 24.58 -19.49 7.92
CA VAL A 114 25.40 -19.90 9.05
C VAL A 114 26.26 -21.09 8.69
N GLU A 115 27.53 -21.07 9.12
CA GLU A 115 28.48 -22.15 8.87
C GLU A 115 28.32 -23.25 9.91
N GLY A 116 28.42 -24.50 9.48
CA GLY A 116 28.42 -25.69 10.31
C GLY A 116 29.34 -26.76 9.74
N THR A 117 29.40 -27.88 10.45
CA THR A 117 30.15 -29.06 10.01
C THR A 117 29.23 -30.27 9.94
N ILE A 118 29.58 -31.22 9.08
CA ILE A 118 28.95 -32.52 9.04
C ILE A 118 29.97 -33.63 9.30
N GLU A 119 29.77 -34.40 10.35
CA GLU A 119 30.61 -35.59 10.68
C GLU A 119 29.71 -36.82 10.74
N GLY A 120 29.93 -37.77 9.83
CA GLY A 120 29.05 -38.94 9.69
C GLY A 120 27.65 -38.54 9.29
N ASN A 121 26.70 -38.64 10.21
CA ASN A 121 25.29 -38.25 10.00
C ASN A 121 24.84 -37.14 10.97
N ILE A 122 25.78 -36.40 11.54
CA ILE A 122 25.47 -35.27 12.43
C ILE A 122 25.96 -33.97 11.80
N ILE A 123 25.04 -33.02 11.64
CA ILE A 123 25.34 -31.62 11.34
C ILE A 123 25.45 -30.89 12.68
N SER A 124 26.53 -30.10 12.87
CA SER A 124 26.75 -29.27 14.04
C SER A 124 26.95 -27.81 13.61
N ILE A 125 26.05 -26.94 14.04
CA ILE A 125 26.13 -25.49 13.75
C ILE A 125 26.52 -24.76 15.03
N PRO A 126 27.71 -24.07 15.06
CA PRO A 126 28.12 -23.25 16.19
C PRO A 126 27.11 -22.14 16.50
N LEU A 127 26.77 -22.00 17.77
CA LEU A 127 25.95 -20.89 18.28
C LEU A 127 26.78 -19.59 18.34
N GLY A 128 26.07 -18.45 18.44
CA GLY A 128 26.70 -17.12 18.42
C GLY A 128 26.95 -16.55 17.04
N GLN A 129 26.60 -17.27 15.98
CA GLN A 129 26.59 -16.72 14.61
C GLN A 129 25.45 -15.70 14.44
N SER A 130 25.73 -14.59 13.74
CA SER A 130 24.76 -13.54 13.46
C SER A 130 23.80 -13.97 12.34
N VAL A 131 22.51 -13.84 12.58
CA VAL A 131 21.43 -14.12 11.60
C VAL A 131 20.72 -12.86 11.16
N TYR A 132 20.88 -11.76 11.87
CA TYR A 132 20.28 -10.46 11.53
C TYR A 132 21.14 -9.33 12.13
N TYR A 133 21.10 -8.16 11.48
CA TYR A 133 21.67 -6.93 12.01
C TYR A 133 20.69 -5.76 11.83
N SER A 134 20.49 -5.01 12.89
CA SER A 134 19.67 -3.79 12.85
C SER A 134 20.54 -2.54 12.78
N ASP A 135 20.37 -1.77 11.72
CA ASP A 135 21.00 -0.44 11.61
C ASP A 135 20.45 0.55 12.65
N ASN A 136 19.18 0.38 13.05
CA ASN A 136 18.55 1.25 14.04
C ASN A 136 19.12 1.06 15.44
N TYR A 137 19.38 -0.18 15.83
CA TYR A 137 19.93 -0.53 17.16
C TYR A 137 21.46 -0.69 17.15
N GLN A 138 22.09 -0.73 15.96
CA GLN A 138 23.53 -1.01 15.79
C GLN A 138 23.94 -2.33 16.48
N ALA A 139 23.06 -3.33 16.41
CA ALA A 139 23.19 -4.60 17.11
C ALA A 139 22.94 -5.79 16.19
N ASP A 140 23.63 -6.88 16.51
CA ASP A 140 23.40 -8.19 15.88
C ASP A 140 22.36 -8.99 16.66
N VAL A 141 21.68 -9.89 15.95
CA VAL A 141 20.90 -10.99 16.52
C VAL A 141 21.67 -12.28 16.27
N VAL A 142 22.04 -12.97 17.34
CA VAL A 142 22.89 -14.15 17.29
C VAL A 142 22.17 -15.40 17.76
N LEU A 143 22.49 -16.54 17.14
CA LEU A 143 21.90 -17.83 17.49
C LEU A 143 22.25 -18.23 18.93
N ARG A 144 21.24 -18.73 19.64
CA ARG A 144 21.35 -19.25 21.01
C ARG A 144 20.53 -20.52 21.17
N TRP A 145 20.88 -21.30 22.19
CA TRP A 145 20.03 -22.39 22.68
C TRP A 145 19.43 -21.97 24.00
N ALA A 146 18.14 -22.13 24.15
CA ALA A 146 17.46 -21.70 25.36
C ALA A 146 16.27 -22.57 25.73
N THR A 147 15.79 -22.39 26.95
CA THR A 147 14.54 -22.90 27.47
C THR A 147 13.62 -21.75 27.82
N THR A 148 12.39 -21.77 27.35
CA THR A 148 11.35 -20.82 27.76
C THR A 148 10.54 -21.39 28.92
N TYR A 149 10.03 -20.50 29.78
CA TYR A 149 9.16 -20.85 30.90
C TYR A 149 8.16 -19.73 31.16
N THR A 150 7.01 -20.05 31.75
CA THR A 150 6.02 -19.05 32.15
C THR A 150 6.21 -18.67 33.62
N TYR A 151 5.96 -17.40 33.96
CA TYR A 151 5.96 -16.90 35.32
C TYR A 151 4.91 -15.80 35.49
N GLU A 152 4.41 -15.65 36.73
CA GLU A 152 3.45 -14.62 37.11
C GLU A 152 4.17 -13.35 37.57
N ASP A 153 3.72 -12.19 37.09
CA ASP A 153 4.19 -10.87 37.55
C ASP A 153 3.03 -9.87 37.39
N TYR A 154 3.25 -8.61 37.76
CA TYR A 154 2.26 -7.56 37.60
C TYR A 154 2.53 -6.75 36.32
N ASN A 155 1.49 -6.44 35.56
CA ASN A 155 1.57 -5.56 34.41
C ASN A 155 1.74 -4.08 34.85
N GLU A 156 1.87 -3.16 33.89
CA GLU A 156 2.03 -1.73 34.18
C GLU A 156 0.84 -1.11 34.92
N GLU A 157 -0.33 -1.74 34.85
CA GLU A 157 -1.56 -1.33 35.53
C GLU A 157 -1.66 -1.92 36.95
N GLY A 158 -0.69 -2.76 37.33
CA GLY A 158 -0.62 -3.40 38.64
C GLY A 158 -1.53 -4.64 38.78
N GLU A 159 -1.96 -5.21 37.66
CA GLU A 159 -2.76 -6.43 37.61
C GLU A 159 -1.90 -7.67 37.37
N PRO A 160 -2.23 -8.84 37.96
CA PRO A 160 -1.50 -10.08 37.72
C PRO A 160 -1.53 -10.45 36.25
N ALA A 161 -0.38 -10.74 35.67
CA ALA A 161 -0.22 -11.18 34.28
C ALA A 161 0.82 -12.31 34.18
N THR A 162 0.63 -13.19 33.21
CA THR A 162 1.59 -14.26 32.92
C THR A 162 2.56 -13.81 31.85
N TYR A 163 3.84 -14.02 32.10
CA TYR A 163 4.94 -13.67 31.23
C TYR A 163 5.72 -14.90 30.80
N ILE A 164 6.42 -14.80 29.68
CA ILE A 164 7.43 -15.77 29.23
C ILE A 164 8.82 -15.27 29.63
N GLY A 165 9.54 -16.08 30.35
CA GLY A 165 10.97 -15.97 30.58
C GLY A 165 11.77 -16.85 29.63
N VAL A 166 13.00 -16.44 29.32
CA VAL A 166 13.94 -17.20 28.50
C VAL A 166 15.23 -17.40 29.29
N GLU A 167 15.65 -18.65 29.42
CA GLU A 167 16.90 -19.03 30.06
C GLU A 167 17.86 -19.62 29.02
N TYR A 168 18.93 -18.90 28.69
CA TYR A 168 19.94 -19.35 27.75
C TYR A 168 20.84 -20.43 28.38
N ASP A 169 21.10 -21.52 27.66
CA ASP A 169 22.08 -22.51 28.08
C ASP A 169 23.48 -22.09 27.60
N ASP A 170 24.21 -21.40 28.46
CA ASP A 170 25.59 -20.97 28.20
C ASP A 170 26.59 -22.11 28.00
N ARG A 171 26.21 -23.36 28.30
CA ARG A 171 27.03 -24.54 28.05
C ARG A 171 26.83 -25.09 26.65
N ALA A 172 25.71 -24.79 26.02
CA ALA A 172 25.44 -25.15 24.62
C ALA A 172 26.33 -24.28 23.70
N THR A 173 27.18 -24.92 22.94
CA THR A 173 28.08 -24.26 21.98
C THR A 173 27.70 -24.53 20.53
N VAL A 174 26.85 -25.52 20.29
CA VAL A 174 26.34 -25.91 18.96
C VAL A 174 24.87 -26.28 19.05
N VAL A 175 24.14 -26.15 17.94
CA VAL A 175 22.93 -26.90 17.70
C VAL A 175 23.25 -28.07 16.78
N GLU A 176 22.69 -29.23 17.06
CA GLU A 176 22.95 -30.46 16.31
C GLU A 176 21.70 -30.95 15.59
N TYR A 177 21.90 -31.51 14.40
CA TYR A 177 20.87 -32.15 13.61
C TYR A 177 21.34 -33.52 13.17
N GLN A 178 20.44 -34.50 13.21
CA GLN A 178 20.68 -35.83 12.67
C GLN A 178 20.19 -35.94 11.24
N VAL A 179 21.04 -36.43 10.35
CA VAL A 179 20.72 -36.72 8.95
C VAL A 179 20.37 -38.20 8.82
N ASP A 180 19.16 -38.48 8.30
CA ASP A 180 18.72 -39.84 8.00
C ASP A 180 18.11 -39.86 6.58
N GLY A 181 18.96 -40.19 5.60
CA GLY A 181 18.61 -40.12 4.18
C GLY A 181 18.24 -38.68 3.77
N ASP A 182 16.99 -38.48 3.35
CA ASP A 182 16.46 -37.20 2.89
C ASP A 182 15.88 -36.34 4.03
N VAL A 183 16.01 -36.77 5.28
CA VAL A 183 15.45 -36.09 6.45
C VAL A 183 16.55 -35.64 7.39
N ILE A 184 16.46 -34.41 7.85
CA ILE A 184 17.38 -33.79 8.83
C ILE A 184 16.54 -33.35 10.02
N THR A 185 16.85 -33.83 11.23
CA THR A 185 16.05 -33.58 12.44
C THR A 185 16.88 -32.89 13.51
N MET A 186 16.38 -31.79 14.06
CA MET A 186 17.01 -31.08 15.18
C MET A 186 17.03 -31.98 16.42
N LEU A 187 18.18 -32.05 17.07
CA LEU A 187 18.40 -32.86 18.27
C LEU A 187 18.26 -32.02 19.55
N GLY A 188 17.80 -32.66 20.60
CA GLY A 188 17.77 -32.09 21.95
C GLY A 188 16.69 -31.04 22.20
N SER A 189 15.90 -30.70 21.19
CA SER A 189 14.77 -29.79 21.36
C SER A 189 13.53 -30.52 21.90
N ASP A 190 12.73 -29.80 22.67
CA ASP A 190 11.47 -30.33 23.26
C ASP A 190 10.46 -29.18 23.47
N GLY A 191 9.19 -29.49 23.51
CA GLY A 191 8.10 -28.55 23.74
C GLY A 191 6.76 -29.12 23.32
N ASP A 192 5.68 -28.42 23.65
CA ASP A 192 4.33 -28.81 23.28
C ASP A 192 3.51 -27.58 22.83
N MET A 193 3.28 -27.47 21.55
CA MET A 193 2.48 -26.40 20.94
C MET A 193 1.02 -26.38 21.44
N ASN A 194 0.50 -27.51 21.94
CA ASN A 194 -0.87 -27.60 22.45
C ASN A 194 -0.94 -27.39 23.97
N ALA A 195 0.16 -27.01 24.61
CA ALA A 195 0.15 -26.71 26.04
C ALA A 195 -0.74 -25.48 26.31
N GLU A 196 -1.62 -25.60 27.30
CA GLU A 196 -2.44 -24.48 27.76
C GLU A 196 -1.57 -23.47 28.54
N PHE A 197 -1.42 -22.27 28.02
CA PHE A 197 -0.92 -21.14 28.82
C PHE A 197 -1.97 -20.76 29.88
N PRO A 198 -1.60 -20.56 31.16
CA PRO A 198 -0.26 -20.27 31.69
C PRO A 198 0.37 -21.38 32.56
N ASN A 199 0.14 -22.65 32.31
CA ASN A 199 0.54 -23.73 33.19
C ASN A 199 2.00 -24.21 32.97
N ASN A 200 3.02 -23.47 33.44
CA ASN A 200 4.42 -23.86 33.41
C ASN A 200 4.91 -24.38 32.06
N TYR A 201 4.46 -23.73 30.99
CA TYR A 201 4.90 -24.09 29.65
C TYR A 201 6.41 -23.97 29.53
N CYS A 202 7.04 -24.95 28.94
CA CYS A 202 8.48 -25.01 28.76
C CYS A 202 8.77 -25.58 27.36
N ALA A 203 9.44 -24.81 26.52
CA ALA A 203 10.02 -25.29 25.28
C ALA A 203 11.53 -25.10 25.31
N THR A 204 12.26 -26.06 24.78
CA THR A 204 13.72 -26.00 24.64
C THR A 204 14.06 -26.11 23.16
N GLY A 205 14.85 -25.17 22.65
CA GLY A 205 15.16 -25.16 21.23
C GLY A 205 16.14 -24.10 20.79
N LEU A 206 16.22 -23.94 19.48
CA LEU A 206 17.03 -22.90 18.84
C LEU A 206 16.29 -21.57 18.92
N THR A 207 17.00 -20.53 19.34
CA THR A 207 16.49 -19.17 19.44
C THR A 207 17.57 -18.17 19.07
N ALA A 208 17.29 -16.88 19.24
CA ALA A 208 18.31 -15.84 19.05
C ALA A 208 18.21 -14.75 20.12
N GLN A 209 19.29 -13.97 20.25
CA GLN A 209 19.50 -12.96 21.27
C GLN A 209 20.08 -11.70 20.65
N TRP A 210 19.61 -10.54 21.05
CA TRP A 210 20.21 -9.25 20.73
C TRP A 210 21.55 -9.07 21.46
N THR A 211 22.55 -8.50 20.78
CA THR A 211 23.90 -8.38 21.32
C THR A 211 24.15 -7.10 22.11
N ASP A 212 23.27 -6.12 22.03
CA ASP A 212 23.43 -4.83 22.72
C ASP A 212 22.86 -4.81 24.13
N ASP A 213 21.82 -5.60 24.41
CA ASP A 213 21.18 -5.63 25.73
C ASP A 213 20.84 -7.05 26.23
N ASP A 214 21.31 -8.07 25.50
CA ASP A 214 21.08 -9.49 25.81
C ASP A 214 19.58 -9.90 25.82
N SER A 215 18.69 -9.07 25.24
CA SER A 215 17.26 -9.37 25.20
C SER A 215 16.96 -10.50 24.22
N TRP A 216 15.84 -11.18 24.46
CA TRP A 216 15.33 -12.23 23.58
C TRP A 216 14.83 -11.62 22.27
N SER A 217 15.16 -12.29 21.15
CA SER A 217 14.73 -11.89 19.81
C SER A 217 13.23 -12.07 19.55
N GLY A 218 12.52 -12.81 20.40
CA GLY A 218 11.09 -13.09 20.23
C GLY A 218 10.76 -14.31 19.39
N ASN A 219 11.77 -15.12 19.06
CA ASN A 219 11.62 -16.29 18.18
C ASN A 219 12.29 -17.52 18.78
N MET A 220 11.63 -18.68 18.73
CA MET A 220 12.20 -19.97 19.14
C MET A 220 11.61 -21.09 18.33
N ASP A 221 12.46 -21.96 17.80
CA ASP A 221 12.13 -23.14 17.04
C ASP A 221 12.50 -24.42 17.80
N TRP A 222 11.61 -25.43 17.77
CA TRP A 222 11.88 -26.75 18.32
C TRP A 222 11.24 -27.84 17.45
N LYS A 223 11.72 -29.08 17.60
CA LYS A 223 11.30 -30.23 16.78
C LYS A 223 11.43 -29.95 15.27
N THR A 224 12.37 -29.13 14.86
CA THR A 224 12.59 -28.80 13.45
C THR A 224 12.97 -30.05 12.67
N VAL A 225 12.23 -30.31 11.59
CA VAL A 225 12.49 -31.38 10.62
C VAL A 225 12.58 -30.75 9.25
N LEU A 226 13.68 -31.06 8.55
CA LEU A 226 13.94 -30.63 7.19
C LEU A 226 13.85 -31.85 6.29
N THR A 227 12.95 -31.85 5.32
CA THR A 227 12.75 -32.95 4.36
C THR A 227 13.21 -32.50 2.99
N TRP A 228 14.15 -33.23 2.38
CA TRP A 228 14.70 -32.89 1.06
C TRP A 228 13.58 -32.72 0.02
N THR A 229 13.73 -31.75 -0.85
CA THR A 229 12.88 -31.51 -2.01
C THR A 229 13.73 -31.11 -3.21
N GLU A 230 13.15 -31.04 -4.38
CA GLU A 230 13.87 -30.56 -5.56
C GLU A 230 14.24 -29.09 -5.39
N ASN A 231 15.41 -28.74 -5.95
CA ASN A 231 15.86 -27.36 -5.95
C ASN A 231 14.87 -26.51 -6.77
N TYR A 232 14.63 -25.32 -6.23
CA TYR A 232 13.78 -24.36 -6.90
C TYR A 232 14.35 -23.94 -8.26
N VAL A 233 13.47 -23.83 -9.25
CA VAL A 233 13.78 -23.28 -10.58
C VAL A 233 12.97 -22.00 -10.75
N PRO A 234 13.63 -20.84 -10.92
CA PRO A 234 12.93 -19.56 -11.09
C PRO A 234 11.94 -19.59 -12.26
N HIS A 235 10.79 -18.95 -12.08
CA HIS A 235 9.76 -18.83 -13.12
C HIS A 235 10.10 -17.80 -14.21
N GLY A 236 11.20 -17.06 -14.05
CA GLY A 236 11.72 -16.15 -15.07
C GLY A 236 10.98 -14.81 -15.13
N VAL A 237 10.84 -14.14 -14.00
CA VAL A 237 10.34 -12.74 -13.96
C VAL A 237 11.24 -11.86 -14.82
N ILE A 238 10.68 -11.13 -15.77
CA ILE A 238 11.42 -10.23 -16.65
C ILE A 238 11.59 -8.89 -15.92
N MET A 239 12.79 -8.63 -15.37
CA MET A 239 13.12 -7.40 -14.66
C MET A 239 13.90 -6.40 -15.49
N ASP A 240 14.72 -6.89 -16.43
CA ASP A 240 15.47 -6.02 -17.33
C ASP A 240 14.54 -5.49 -18.44
N GLN A 241 14.74 -4.21 -18.81
CA GLN A 241 13.98 -3.63 -19.92
C GLN A 241 14.19 -4.44 -21.21
N PRO A 242 13.10 -4.95 -21.83
CA PRO A 242 13.20 -5.67 -23.10
C PRO A 242 13.73 -4.80 -24.25
N GLU A 243 14.31 -5.45 -25.26
CA GLU A 243 14.74 -4.74 -26.47
C GLU A 243 13.55 -4.32 -27.33
N GLY A 244 13.54 -3.06 -27.79
CA GLY A 244 12.48 -2.50 -28.64
C GLY A 244 12.30 -1.00 -28.46
N GLU A 245 11.25 -0.45 -29.07
CA GLU A 245 10.84 0.93 -28.93
C GLU A 245 9.98 1.08 -27.66
N MET A 246 10.47 1.82 -26.69
CA MET A 246 9.74 2.08 -25.45
C MET A 246 8.87 3.34 -25.58
N MET A 247 7.60 3.19 -25.26
CA MET A 247 6.63 4.28 -25.18
C MET A 247 6.02 4.31 -23.78
N THR A 248 5.75 5.51 -23.28
CA THR A 248 5.11 5.71 -21.99
C THR A 248 3.62 6.02 -22.18
N TYR A 249 2.81 5.42 -21.34
CA TYR A 249 1.36 5.57 -21.33
C TYR A 249 0.91 6.04 -19.94
N VAL A 250 -0.24 6.70 -19.88
CA VAL A 250 -0.95 6.99 -18.63
C VAL A 250 -2.05 5.95 -18.45
N ARG A 251 -2.12 5.40 -17.26
CA ARG A 251 -3.08 4.37 -16.86
C ARG A 251 -4.43 5.02 -16.51
N GLY A 252 -5.52 4.37 -16.91
CA GLY A 252 -6.88 4.62 -16.48
C GLY A 252 -7.61 3.31 -16.21
N GLY A 253 -8.79 3.39 -15.62
CA GLY A 253 -9.59 2.25 -15.19
C GLY A 253 -9.75 2.23 -13.67
N GLU A 254 -10.20 1.10 -13.15
CA GLU A 254 -10.44 0.89 -11.73
C GLU A 254 -9.81 -0.43 -11.27
N TYR A 255 -9.56 -0.54 -9.99
CA TYR A 255 -9.08 -1.78 -9.39
C TYR A 255 -9.74 -2.07 -8.04
N VAL A 256 -9.74 -3.34 -7.66
CA VAL A 256 -10.05 -3.79 -6.31
C VAL A 256 -8.78 -4.34 -5.69
N GLY A 257 -8.33 -3.74 -4.60
CA GLY A 257 -7.25 -4.22 -3.78
C GLY A 257 -7.75 -4.88 -2.50
N TYR A 258 -6.85 -5.62 -1.83
CA TYR A 258 -7.13 -6.19 -0.52
C TYR A 258 -6.09 -5.71 0.50
N ASP A 259 -6.57 -5.19 1.63
CA ASP A 259 -5.76 -4.82 2.78
C ASP A 259 -6.16 -5.68 3.98
N SER A 260 -5.18 -6.24 4.68
CA SER A 260 -5.43 -7.16 5.80
C SER A 260 -6.17 -6.51 6.99
N TYR A 261 -6.17 -5.18 7.09
CA TYR A 261 -6.82 -4.43 8.16
C TYR A 261 -8.18 -3.87 7.72
N TYR A 262 -8.26 -3.33 6.49
CA TYR A 262 -9.46 -2.66 5.97
C TYR A 262 -10.33 -3.57 5.08
N GLY A 263 -9.81 -4.72 4.64
CA GLY A 263 -10.49 -5.62 3.70
C GLY A 263 -10.38 -5.14 2.24
N TYR A 264 -11.38 -5.47 1.43
CA TYR A 264 -11.43 -5.06 0.03
C TYR A 264 -11.72 -3.57 -0.11
N TYR A 265 -11.01 -2.91 -1.02
CA TYR A 265 -11.21 -1.51 -1.32
C TYR A 265 -11.14 -1.27 -2.83
N PHE A 266 -11.88 -0.25 -3.31
CA PHE A 266 -11.86 0.19 -4.69
C PHE A 266 -10.92 1.37 -4.85
N GLY A 267 -10.14 1.35 -5.92
CA GLY A 267 -9.25 2.44 -6.31
C GLY A 267 -9.40 2.79 -7.78
N THR A 268 -9.02 4.02 -8.13
CA THR A 268 -8.92 4.44 -9.53
C THR A 268 -7.49 4.24 -9.99
N ALA A 269 -7.33 3.52 -11.09
CA ALA A 269 -6.03 3.28 -11.70
C ALA A 269 -5.44 4.61 -12.21
N SER A 270 -4.17 4.85 -11.89
CA SER A 270 -3.44 6.05 -12.29
C SER A 270 -1.94 5.76 -12.45
N GLY A 271 -1.20 6.75 -12.89
CA GLY A 271 0.25 6.65 -13.03
C GLY A 271 0.73 6.28 -14.43
N LYS A 272 2.05 6.18 -14.58
CA LYS A 272 2.72 5.90 -15.86
C LYS A 272 2.97 4.40 -16.02
N VAL A 273 2.83 3.92 -17.23
CA VAL A 273 3.15 2.54 -17.64
C VAL A 273 4.05 2.59 -18.86
N ASN A 274 5.15 1.86 -18.83
CA ASN A 274 5.99 1.71 -20.01
C ASN A 274 5.56 0.48 -20.82
N VAL A 275 5.50 0.64 -22.13
CA VAL A 275 5.25 -0.43 -23.09
C VAL A 275 6.40 -0.48 -24.05
N VAL A 276 6.99 -1.64 -24.26
CA VAL A 276 8.05 -1.85 -25.26
C VAL A 276 7.49 -2.62 -26.44
N TRP A 277 7.63 -2.03 -27.62
CA TRP A 277 7.29 -2.62 -28.91
C TRP A 277 8.54 -3.31 -29.48
N GLY A 278 8.58 -4.62 -29.31
CA GLY A 278 9.73 -5.44 -29.68
C GLY A 278 9.68 -5.99 -31.12
N GLU A 279 10.74 -6.67 -31.49
CA GLU A 279 10.77 -7.39 -32.79
C GLU A 279 9.81 -8.60 -32.79
N ASN A 280 9.41 -9.07 -33.98
CA ASN A 280 8.53 -10.22 -34.18
C ASN A 280 7.15 -10.08 -33.50
N ASN A 281 6.58 -8.87 -33.52
CA ASN A 281 5.28 -8.54 -32.94
C ASN A 281 5.21 -8.76 -31.41
N LYS A 282 6.32 -8.77 -30.72
CA LYS A 282 6.34 -8.83 -29.27
C LYS A 282 5.96 -7.47 -28.68
N VAL A 283 5.20 -7.52 -27.60
CA VAL A 283 4.83 -6.36 -26.81
C VAL A 283 5.10 -6.69 -25.33
N TYR A 284 5.72 -5.76 -24.62
CA TYR A 284 5.99 -5.92 -23.20
C TYR A 284 5.32 -4.77 -22.43
N ILE A 285 4.62 -5.10 -21.37
CA ILE A 285 3.95 -4.12 -20.50
C ILE A 285 4.61 -4.19 -19.13
N GLN A 286 5.15 -3.06 -18.66
CA GLN A 286 5.72 -2.94 -17.31
C GLN A 286 4.61 -2.73 -16.30
N ASP A 287 4.74 -3.37 -15.11
CA ASP A 287 3.78 -3.24 -14.02
C ASP A 287 2.32 -3.32 -14.51
N PRO A 288 1.83 -4.50 -14.96
CA PRO A 288 0.53 -4.62 -15.64
C PRO A 288 -0.67 -4.24 -14.76
N PHE A 289 -0.50 -4.19 -13.43
CA PHE A 289 -1.54 -3.86 -12.46
C PHE A 289 -1.44 -2.40 -11.97
N ALA A 290 -2.57 -1.86 -11.50
CA ALA A 290 -2.68 -0.45 -11.14
C ALA A 290 -1.90 -0.09 -9.86
N ASN A 291 -1.95 -0.95 -8.86
CA ASN A 291 -1.38 -0.70 -7.54
C ASN A 291 -0.27 -1.70 -7.16
N VAL A 292 0.10 -2.62 -8.07
CA VAL A 292 1.21 -3.55 -7.88
C VAL A 292 2.38 -3.14 -8.79
N SER A 293 3.35 -2.43 -8.19
CA SER A 293 4.53 -1.93 -8.89
C SER A 293 5.77 -2.72 -8.47
N THR A 294 6.15 -3.70 -9.28
CA THR A 294 7.33 -4.56 -9.05
C THR A 294 8.50 -4.22 -9.96
N GLY A 295 8.25 -3.43 -11.00
CA GLY A 295 9.17 -3.16 -12.10
C GLY A 295 9.24 -4.28 -13.13
N ALA A 296 8.45 -5.32 -12.96
CA ALA A 296 8.45 -6.47 -13.87
C ALA A 296 7.70 -6.19 -15.17
N TRP A 297 8.16 -6.86 -16.23
CA TRP A 297 7.53 -6.84 -17.55
C TRP A 297 6.77 -8.13 -17.80
N VAL A 298 5.58 -8.01 -18.39
CA VAL A 298 4.87 -9.15 -18.95
C VAL A 298 4.98 -9.15 -20.47
N GLU A 299 5.23 -10.32 -21.07
CA GLU A 299 5.37 -10.49 -22.50
C GLU A 299 4.03 -10.83 -23.15
N GLY A 300 3.71 -10.17 -24.23
CA GLY A 300 2.59 -10.47 -25.11
C GLY A 300 2.99 -10.39 -26.58
N THR A 301 2.01 -10.58 -27.45
CA THR A 301 2.16 -10.43 -28.90
C THR A 301 1.04 -9.59 -29.48
N ILE A 302 1.31 -8.85 -30.54
CA ILE A 302 0.28 -8.06 -31.23
C ILE A 302 0.01 -8.64 -32.63
N GLU A 303 -1.27 -8.88 -32.92
CA GLU A 303 -1.75 -9.24 -34.25
C GLU A 303 -3.10 -8.55 -34.52
N ASN A 304 -3.22 -7.93 -35.70
CA ASN A 304 -4.45 -7.22 -36.11
C ASN A 304 -4.98 -6.19 -35.05
N ASN A 305 -4.07 -5.46 -34.45
CA ASN A 305 -4.36 -4.48 -33.36
C ASN A 305 -4.95 -5.11 -32.07
N ILE A 306 -4.75 -6.39 -31.87
CA ILE A 306 -5.03 -7.05 -30.59
C ILE A 306 -3.70 -7.48 -29.98
N ILE A 307 -3.44 -7.01 -28.78
CA ILE A 307 -2.33 -7.47 -27.95
C ILE A 307 -2.85 -8.62 -27.09
N THR A 308 -2.18 -9.75 -27.17
CA THR A 308 -2.51 -10.96 -26.42
C THR A 308 -1.40 -11.25 -25.43
N VAL A 309 -1.71 -11.29 -24.14
CA VAL A 309 -0.78 -11.51 -23.03
C VAL A 309 -1.14 -12.82 -22.33
N PRO A 310 -0.28 -13.86 -22.40
CA PRO A 310 -0.54 -15.13 -21.72
C PRO A 310 -0.65 -14.97 -20.20
N MET A 311 -1.60 -15.67 -19.58
CA MET A 311 -1.74 -15.77 -18.13
C MET A 311 -0.66 -16.65 -17.51
N GLY A 312 -0.51 -16.59 -16.19
CA GLY A 312 0.46 -17.36 -15.44
C GLY A 312 1.88 -16.78 -15.43
N GLN A 313 2.07 -15.58 -15.98
CA GLN A 313 3.34 -14.88 -15.86
C GLN A 313 3.56 -14.36 -14.45
N TYR A 314 4.74 -14.62 -13.90
CA TYR A 314 5.14 -14.08 -12.60
C TYR A 314 5.62 -12.64 -12.78
N ILE A 315 5.05 -11.73 -12.01
CA ILE A 315 5.46 -10.32 -11.92
C ILE A 315 6.31 -10.04 -10.68
N TYR A 316 6.32 -10.96 -9.75
CA TYR A 316 7.21 -10.99 -8.59
C TYR A 316 7.45 -12.44 -8.18
N GLU A 317 8.62 -12.70 -7.62
CA GLU A 317 8.98 -13.99 -7.07
C GLU A 317 9.90 -13.78 -5.88
N SER A 318 9.60 -14.40 -4.76
CA SER A 318 10.48 -14.37 -3.60
C SER A 318 11.84 -14.99 -3.94
N ILE A 319 12.90 -14.56 -3.30
CA ILE A 319 14.29 -15.03 -3.57
C ILE A 319 14.38 -16.56 -3.55
N GLU A 320 13.51 -17.19 -2.80
CA GLU A 320 13.50 -18.64 -2.54
C GLU A 320 12.38 -19.36 -3.28
N GLY A 321 11.57 -18.62 -4.06
CA GLY A 321 10.44 -19.16 -4.81
C GLY A 321 9.34 -19.76 -3.93
N GLU A 322 9.31 -19.40 -2.66
CA GLU A 322 8.28 -19.87 -1.74
C GLU A 322 6.91 -19.32 -2.11
N TRP A 323 6.90 -18.11 -2.65
CA TRP A 323 5.72 -17.44 -3.15
C TRP A 323 6.08 -16.45 -4.25
N GLY A 324 5.10 -16.05 -5.01
CA GLY A 324 5.22 -15.04 -6.05
C GLY A 324 3.88 -14.38 -6.33
N ALA A 325 3.91 -13.24 -7.01
CA ALA A 325 2.71 -12.61 -7.54
C ALA A 325 2.56 -13.01 -9.01
N VAL A 326 1.41 -13.57 -9.34
CA VAL A 326 1.13 -14.16 -10.65
C VAL A 326 0.00 -13.41 -11.31
N MET A 327 0.19 -13.09 -12.58
CA MET A 327 -0.85 -12.52 -13.43
C MET A 327 -1.81 -13.61 -13.91
N GLY A 328 -3.09 -13.45 -13.63
CA GLY A 328 -4.16 -14.33 -14.05
C GLY A 328 -5.39 -13.57 -14.49
N TRP A 329 -6.48 -14.27 -14.67
CA TRP A 329 -7.81 -13.74 -14.90
C TRP A 329 -8.74 -14.18 -13.79
N GLY A 330 -9.57 -13.29 -13.26
CA GLY A 330 -10.41 -13.63 -12.13
C GLY A 330 -11.70 -12.86 -12.04
N THR A 331 -12.51 -13.26 -11.09
CA THR A 331 -13.80 -12.65 -10.78
C THR A 331 -13.93 -12.47 -9.26
N LEU A 332 -14.44 -11.33 -8.86
CA LEU A 332 -14.92 -11.08 -7.50
C LEU A 332 -16.45 -11.08 -7.53
N ASP A 333 -17.06 -12.05 -6.88
CA ASP A 333 -18.50 -12.09 -6.67
C ASP A 333 -18.84 -11.50 -5.31
N ILE A 334 -19.65 -10.45 -5.29
CA ILE A 334 -20.14 -9.79 -4.08
C ILE A 334 -21.63 -10.12 -3.95
N ASP A 335 -22.01 -10.84 -2.91
CA ASP A 335 -23.40 -11.27 -2.69
C ASP A 335 -24.30 -10.16 -2.12
N GLU A 336 -25.58 -10.50 -1.88
CA GLU A 336 -26.59 -9.54 -1.34
C GLU A 336 -26.22 -9.04 0.07
N GLU A 337 -25.48 -9.83 0.84
CA GLU A 337 -25.00 -9.49 2.17
C GLU A 337 -23.66 -8.72 2.15
N GLY A 338 -23.00 -8.63 0.98
CA GLY A 338 -21.71 -7.95 0.80
C GLY A 338 -20.50 -8.83 1.06
N TYR A 339 -20.65 -10.16 1.14
CA TYR A 339 -19.52 -11.07 1.19
C TYR A 339 -18.87 -11.20 -0.18
N VAL A 340 -17.53 -11.19 -0.19
CA VAL A 340 -16.73 -11.30 -1.40
C VAL A 340 -16.20 -12.73 -1.56
N THR A 341 -16.39 -13.28 -2.76
CA THR A 341 -15.80 -14.55 -3.17
C THR A 341 -14.83 -14.32 -4.32
N GLU A 342 -13.59 -14.73 -4.14
CA GLU A 342 -12.54 -14.67 -5.15
C GLU A 342 -12.55 -15.94 -6.00
N VAL A 343 -12.53 -15.77 -7.33
CA VAL A 343 -12.51 -16.90 -8.27
C VAL A 343 -11.42 -16.65 -9.31
N ILE A 344 -10.37 -17.48 -9.31
CA ILE A 344 -9.38 -17.52 -10.38
C ILE A 344 -9.96 -18.32 -11.54
N ASN A 345 -10.02 -17.72 -12.72
CA ASN A 345 -10.55 -18.37 -13.92
C ASN A 345 -9.43 -18.97 -14.76
N TYR A 346 -9.09 -20.22 -14.49
CA TYR A 346 -8.04 -20.96 -15.18
C TYR A 346 -8.37 -21.32 -16.64
N ASP A 347 -9.66 -21.20 -17.05
CA ASP A 347 -10.07 -21.42 -18.44
C ASP A 347 -9.69 -20.24 -19.36
N VAL A 348 -9.33 -19.09 -18.80
CA VAL A 348 -8.81 -17.93 -19.52
C VAL A 348 -7.28 -18.02 -19.56
N GLU A 349 -6.76 -18.47 -20.69
CA GLU A 349 -5.31 -18.68 -20.86
C GLU A 349 -4.55 -17.39 -21.23
N GLU A 350 -5.26 -16.34 -21.69
CA GLU A 350 -4.68 -15.09 -22.16
C GLU A 350 -5.59 -13.89 -21.92
N ALA A 351 -5.03 -12.73 -21.59
CA ALA A 351 -5.73 -11.44 -21.63
C ALA A 351 -5.58 -10.80 -23.00
N GLN A 352 -6.62 -10.15 -23.47
CA GLN A 352 -6.62 -9.43 -24.73
C GLN A 352 -6.80 -7.92 -24.52
N PHE A 353 -6.03 -7.13 -25.26
CA PHE A 353 -6.14 -5.68 -25.26
C PHE A 353 -6.32 -5.18 -26.69
N ALA A 354 -7.30 -4.31 -26.92
CA ALA A 354 -7.43 -3.60 -28.19
C ALA A 354 -6.42 -2.44 -28.25
N PHE A 355 -5.63 -2.39 -29.30
CA PHE A 355 -4.73 -1.27 -29.57
C PHE A 355 -5.32 -0.39 -30.68
N ASP A 356 -5.53 0.88 -30.40
CA ASP A 356 -5.89 1.90 -31.37
C ASP A 356 -4.69 2.81 -31.66
N PRO A 357 -3.99 2.63 -32.79
CA PRO A 357 -2.79 3.42 -33.10
C PRO A 357 -3.10 4.88 -33.48
N GLU A 358 -4.38 5.21 -33.83
CA GLU A 358 -4.76 6.59 -34.16
C GLU A 358 -5.06 7.37 -32.87
N ALA A 359 -5.67 6.72 -31.87
CA ALA A 359 -5.97 7.30 -30.57
C ALA A 359 -4.78 7.14 -29.59
N GLY A 360 -3.78 6.31 -29.90
CA GLY A 360 -2.70 5.97 -28.98
C GLY A 360 -3.20 5.25 -27.72
N THR A 361 -4.19 4.36 -27.85
CA THR A 361 -4.81 3.70 -26.68
C THR A 361 -4.67 2.19 -26.73
N ILE A 362 -4.49 1.60 -25.54
CA ILE A 362 -4.53 0.16 -25.29
C ILE A 362 -5.62 -0.08 -24.26
N THR A 363 -6.63 -0.90 -24.59
CA THR A 363 -7.81 -1.11 -23.74
C THR A 363 -8.02 -2.59 -23.46
N LEU A 364 -8.12 -2.98 -22.19
CA LEU A 364 -8.40 -4.36 -21.76
C LEU A 364 -9.79 -4.77 -22.24
N LEU A 365 -9.87 -5.96 -22.86
CA LEU A 365 -11.12 -6.53 -23.37
C LEU A 365 -11.72 -7.55 -22.38
N ASP A 366 -13.00 -7.85 -22.58
CA ASP A 366 -13.74 -8.89 -21.86
C ASP A 366 -13.75 -8.75 -20.32
N CYS A 367 -13.41 -7.57 -19.81
CA CYS A 367 -13.49 -7.24 -18.38
C CYS A 367 -14.78 -6.46 -18.05
N THR A 368 -15.10 -6.36 -16.78
CA THR A 368 -16.07 -5.38 -16.26
C THR A 368 -15.57 -3.98 -16.59
N THR A 369 -16.44 -3.13 -17.13
CA THR A 369 -16.07 -1.74 -17.49
C THR A 369 -16.52 -0.73 -16.44
N GLU A 370 -17.61 -1.03 -15.73
CA GLU A 370 -18.18 -0.18 -14.68
C GLU A 370 -18.80 -1.05 -13.59
N VAL A 371 -18.65 -0.64 -12.35
CA VAL A 371 -19.34 -1.25 -11.21
C VAL A 371 -20.53 -0.36 -10.84
N PRO A 372 -21.75 -0.92 -10.73
CA PRO A 372 -22.91 -0.13 -10.38
C PRO A 372 -22.78 0.41 -8.96
N VAL A 373 -22.96 1.72 -8.79
CA VAL A 373 -22.95 2.40 -7.50
C VAL A 373 -24.28 3.13 -7.27
N ASP A 374 -24.67 3.27 -6.02
CA ASP A 374 -25.83 4.05 -5.62
C ASP A 374 -25.53 5.57 -5.62
N ASP A 375 -26.55 6.39 -5.31
CA ASP A 375 -26.44 7.86 -5.26
C ASP A 375 -25.44 8.36 -4.20
N GLU A 376 -25.01 7.50 -3.28
CA GLU A 376 -24.03 7.78 -2.21
C GLU A 376 -22.63 7.24 -2.57
N GLY A 377 -22.49 6.56 -3.72
CA GLY A 377 -21.23 6.01 -4.23
C GLY A 377 -20.86 4.62 -3.69
N TYR A 378 -21.79 3.91 -3.04
CA TYR A 378 -21.58 2.53 -2.61
C TYR A 378 -21.91 1.54 -3.72
N VAL A 379 -21.11 0.47 -3.81
CA VAL A 379 -21.36 -0.60 -4.77
C VAL A 379 -22.72 -1.26 -4.51
N ILE A 380 -23.53 -1.34 -5.56
CA ILE A 380 -24.83 -2.02 -5.51
C ILE A 380 -24.58 -3.54 -5.54
N THR A 381 -25.06 -4.24 -4.52
CA THR A 381 -24.94 -5.70 -4.41
C THR A 381 -26.27 -6.42 -4.70
N PRO A 382 -26.27 -7.65 -5.24
CA PRO A 382 -25.09 -8.40 -5.65
C PRO A 382 -24.46 -7.87 -6.93
N THR A 383 -23.15 -8.05 -7.07
CA THR A 383 -22.42 -7.70 -8.29
C THR A 383 -21.26 -8.67 -8.52
N SER A 384 -20.80 -8.74 -9.77
CA SER A 384 -19.68 -9.56 -10.17
C SER A 384 -18.71 -8.71 -10.99
N ILE A 385 -17.44 -8.69 -10.60
CA ILE A 385 -16.38 -7.89 -11.22
C ILE A 385 -15.36 -8.85 -11.80
N THR A 386 -15.13 -8.77 -13.10
CA THR A 386 -14.20 -9.65 -13.80
C THR A 386 -13.11 -8.82 -14.47
N GLY A 387 -11.87 -9.28 -14.40
CA GLY A 387 -10.74 -8.60 -15.00
C GLY A 387 -9.40 -9.28 -14.83
N LEU A 388 -8.35 -8.49 -15.02
CA LEU A 388 -6.97 -8.92 -14.80
C LEU A 388 -6.76 -9.14 -13.31
N PHE A 389 -6.27 -10.32 -12.92
CA PHE A 389 -6.24 -10.77 -11.54
C PHE A 389 -4.81 -11.09 -11.09
N CYS A 390 -4.32 -10.39 -10.09
CA CYS A 390 -3.06 -10.69 -9.43
C CYS A 390 -3.32 -11.52 -8.17
N TYR A 391 -2.61 -12.65 -8.02
CA TYR A 391 -2.75 -13.52 -6.87
C TYR A 391 -1.40 -14.05 -6.39
N TYR A 392 -1.32 -14.43 -5.12
CA TYR A 392 -0.16 -15.12 -4.57
C TYR A 392 -0.13 -16.59 -4.99
N SER A 393 1.05 -17.08 -5.40
CA SER A 393 1.21 -18.47 -5.91
C SER A 393 1.13 -19.53 -4.82
N ASP A 394 1.35 -19.18 -3.56
CA ASP A 394 1.39 -20.11 -2.43
C ASP A 394 0.01 -20.41 -1.85
N ASP A 395 -0.86 -19.41 -1.73
CA ASP A 395 -2.18 -19.56 -1.10
C ASP A 395 -3.35 -19.16 -2.02
N LEU A 396 -3.05 -18.69 -3.24
CA LEU A 396 -3.99 -18.26 -4.27
C LEU A 396 -4.88 -17.07 -3.85
N SER A 397 -4.53 -16.38 -2.76
CA SER A 397 -5.26 -15.19 -2.33
C SER A 397 -5.03 -14.03 -3.28
N MET A 398 -6.04 -13.18 -3.44
CA MET A 398 -5.97 -12.00 -4.29
C MET A 398 -5.00 -10.96 -3.73
N VAL A 399 -4.23 -10.38 -4.64
CA VAL A 399 -3.48 -9.13 -4.42
C VAL A 399 -4.29 -7.96 -4.96
N GLU A 400 -4.74 -8.07 -6.22
CA GLU A 400 -5.45 -7.01 -6.93
C GLU A 400 -6.27 -7.58 -8.10
N LEU A 401 -7.38 -6.93 -8.42
CA LEU A 401 -8.16 -7.16 -9.64
C LEU A 401 -8.37 -5.83 -10.36
N ASP A 402 -7.86 -5.72 -11.59
CA ASP A 402 -8.02 -4.56 -12.46
C ASP A 402 -9.13 -4.77 -13.48
N PHE A 403 -9.98 -3.74 -13.65
CA PHE A 403 -11.06 -3.76 -14.62
C PHE A 403 -11.23 -2.40 -15.30
N GLY A 404 -11.87 -2.38 -16.48
CA GLY A 404 -11.98 -1.17 -17.28
C GLY A 404 -10.63 -0.53 -17.65
N SER A 405 -9.54 -1.32 -17.60
CA SER A 405 -8.17 -0.81 -17.72
C SER A 405 -7.90 -0.26 -19.11
N THR A 406 -7.37 0.95 -19.16
CA THR A 406 -6.94 1.64 -20.37
C THR A 406 -5.54 2.22 -20.17
N LEU A 407 -4.74 2.20 -21.24
CA LEU A 407 -3.47 2.91 -21.30
C LEU A 407 -3.57 3.91 -22.45
N LYS A 408 -3.29 5.18 -22.19
CA LYS A 408 -3.27 6.23 -23.20
C LYS A 408 -1.87 6.80 -23.36
N GLU A 409 -1.37 6.84 -24.58
CA GLU A 409 -0.02 7.29 -24.90
C GLU A 409 0.25 8.71 -24.37
N LEU A 410 1.38 8.89 -23.72
CA LEU A 410 1.83 10.15 -23.15
C LEU A 410 2.78 10.85 -24.13
N HIS A 411 2.33 11.99 -24.64
CA HIS A 411 3.15 12.85 -25.51
C HIS A 411 3.80 13.98 -24.72
N LEU A 412 5.15 14.00 -24.70
CA LEU A 412 5.92 15.05 -24.02
C LEU A 412 6.13 16.26 -24.96
N GLU A 413 5.09 17.05 -25.18
CA GLU A 413 5.11 18.25 -26.03
C GLU A 413 4.31 19.40 -25.39
N PRO A 414 4.59 20.67 -25.76
CA PRO A 414 3.86 21.80 -25.22
C PRO A 414 2.36 21.73 -25.52
N ALA A 415 1.55 21.70 -24.46
CA ALA A 415 0.08 21.64 -24.54
C ALA A 415 -0.57 22.60 -23.55
N VAL A 416 -1.80 23.00 -23.81
CA VAL A 416 -2.60 23.83 -22.89
C VAL A 416 -3.33 22.89 -21.93
N PRO A 417 -3.07 22.92 -20.62
CA PRO A 417 -3.76 22.06 -19.67
C PRO A 417 -5.26 22.36 -19.63
N ALA A 418 -6.06 21.35 -19.36
CA ALA A 418 -7.49 21.52 -19.09
C ALA A 418 -7.69 22.43 -17.86
N ASN A 419 -8.89 22.95 -17.70
CA ASN A 419 -9.21 23.79 -16.57
C ASN A 419 -9.29 22.96 -15.28
N PRO A 420 -8.75 23.44 -14.16
CA PRO A 420 -8.97 22.81 -12.86
C PRO A 420 -10.43 22.93 -12.43
N THR A 421 -10.86 22.15 -11.46
CA THR A 421 -12.11 22.37 -10.78
C THR A 421 -11.87 23.05 -9.43
N ALA A 422 -12.69 24.05 -9.13
CA ALA A 422 -12.80 24.64 -7.81
C ALA A 422 -14.06 24.01 -7.17
N ASP A 423 -13.84 23.02 -6.30
CA ASP A 423 -14.91 22.09 -5.90
C ASP A 423 -15.74 22.65 -4.75
N ASP A 424 -15.10 23.09 -3.67
CA ASP A 424 -15.81 23.62 -2.51
C ASP A 424 -14.90 24.52 -1.68
N TRP A 425 -15.54 25.31 -0.87
CA TRP A 425 -14.92 26.12 0.16
C TRP A 425 -15.59 25.87 1.49
N TYR A 426 -14.80 25.59 2.50
CA TYR A 426 -15.26 25.36 3.84
C TYR A 426 -14.64 26.36 4.80
N ASP A 427 -15.47 27.22 5.42
CA ASP A 427 -15.07 28.08 6.52
C ASP A 427 -15.10 27.27 7.81
N CYS A 428 -13.93 27.10 8.44
CA CYS A 428 -13.80 26.34 9.69
C CYS A 428 -14.33 27.11 10.92
N GLY A 429 -14.88 28.30 10.71
CA GLY A 429 -15.52 29.10 11.74
C GLY A 429 -14.56 29.87 12.64
N ASP A 430 -15.12 30.66 13.54
CA ASP A 430 -14.45 31.69 14.34
C ASP A 430 -13.39 31.16 15.34
N GLU A 431 -13.34 29.86 15.61
CA GLU A 431 -12.45 29.29 16.64
C GLU A 431 -11.07 28.88 16.11
N SER A 432 -10.93 28.55 14.79
CA SER A 432 -9.66 28.12 14.23
C SER A 432 -8.98 29.14 13.31
N GLY A 433 -9.73 30.08 12.74
CA GLY A 433 -9.21 31.06 11.78
C GLY A 433 -8.81 30.49 10.43
N PHE A 434 -9.12 29.23 10.15
CA PHE A 434 -8.78 28.56 8.90
C PHE A 434 -9.98 28.44 7.96
N SER A 435 -9.71 28.63 6.69
CA SER A 435 -10.61 28.22 5.62
C SER A 435 -9.96 27.12 4.79
N LYS A 436 -10.74 26.14 4.33
CA LYS A 436 -10.29 25.06 3.44
C LYS A 436 -10.80 25.33 2.03
N PHE A 437 -9.91 25.24 1.07
CA PHE A 437 -10.25 25.26 -0.34
C PHE A 437 -10.01 23.90 -0.96
N TYR A 438 -11.07 23.31 -1.52
CA TYR A 438 -11.04 22.03 -2.21
C TYR A 438 -11.01 22.26 -3.71
N PHE A 439 -10.14 21.56 -4.40
CA PHE A 439 -9.95 21.68 -5.84
C PHE A 439 -9.34 20.41 -6.42
N THR A 440 -9.53 20.21 -7.73
CA THR A 440 -8.93 19.12 -8.48
C THR A 440 -8.10 19.65 -9.63
N LEU A 441 -6.86 19.16 -9.74
CA LEU A 441 -5.96 19.50 -10.83
C LEU A 441 -6.15 18.50 -11.98
N PRO A 442 -6.29 18.97 -13.23
CA PRO A 442 -6.33 18.10 -14.39
C PRO A 442 -4.93 17.51 -14.67
N THR A 443 -4.90 16.29 -15.14
CA THR A 443 -3.73 15.63 -15.73
C THR A 443 -3.89 15.41 -17.23
N GLU A 444 -4.71 16.23 -17.87
CA GLU A 444 -4.97 16.22 -19.32
C GLU A 444 -4.98 17.62 -19.90
N ASP A 445 -4.77 17.71 -21.20
CA ASP A 445 -4.88 18.94 -21.97
C ASP A 445 -6.36 19.26 -22.33
N VAL A 446 -6.58 20.41 -22.94
CA VAL A 446 -7.93 20.84 -23.41
C VAL A 446 -8.55 19.90 -24.45
N ASN A 447 -7.80 18.98 -25.03
CA ASN A 447 -8.26 17.97 -25.99
C ASN A 447 -8.45 16.59 -25.34
N GLY A 448 -8.19 16.47 -24.03
CA GLY A 448 -8.25 15.23 -23.27
C GLY A 448 -7.04 14.29 -23.50
N ASN A 449 -5.90 14.81 -23.95
CA ASN A 449 -4.66 14.04 -23.99
C ASN A 449 -3.94 14.12 -22.63
N PRO A 450 -3.37 13.03 -22.16
CA PRO A 450 -2.69 13.02 -20.87
C PRO A 450 -1.46 13.93 -20.87
N LEU A 451 -1.27 14.61 -19.76
CA LEU A 451 -0.10 15.43 -19.47
C LEU A 451 0.75 14.73 -18.40
N ASP A 452 2.06 14.87 -18.51
CA ASP A 452 2.96 14.40 -17.47
C ASP A 452 2.87 15.30 -16.24
N ALA A 453 2.42 14.73 -15.13
CA ALA A 453 2.24 15.45 -13.87
C ALA A 453 3.54 16.08 -13.32
N GLU A 454 4.71 15.58 -13.72
CA GLU A 454 6.00 16.17 -13.32
C GLU A 454 6.20 17.60 -13.86
N TYR A 455 5.50 17.95 -14.96
CA TYR A 455 5.56 19.26 -15.58
C TYR A 455 4.35 20.15 -15.25
N ILE A 456 3.44 19.66 -14.38
CA ILE A 456 2.27 20.40 -13.94
C ILE A 456 2.58 21.16 -12.65
N SER A 457 2.09 22.39 -12.57
CA SER A 457 2.09 23.22 -11.38
C SER A 457 0.81 24.05 -11.30
N TYR A 458 0.54 24.67 -10.16
CA TYR A 458 -0.65 25.50 -10.00
C TYR A 458 -0.36 26.76 -9.18
N SER A 459 -1.20 27.77 -9.35
CA SER A 459 -1.21 28.97 -8.53
C SER A 459 -2.63 29.27 -8.02
N ILE A 460 -2.69 29.82 -6.83
CA ILE A 460 -3.93 30.28 -6.20
C ILE A 460 -4.04 31.81 -6.32
N PHE A 461 -5.24 32.29 -6.55
CA PHE A 461 -5.56 33.71 -6.64
C PHE A 461 -6.61 34.05 -5.57
N THR A 462 -6.35 35.14 -4.86
CA THR A 462 -7.27 35.66 -3.83
C THR A 462 -8.20 36.73 -4.41
N ASP A 463 -8.96 37.42 -3.58
CA ASP A 463 -9.74 38.58 -3.96
C ASP A 463 -8.92 39.58 -4.79
N ASN A 464 -9.57 40.19 -5.77
CA ASN A 464 -8.95 41.17 -6.71
C ASN A 464 -7.85 40.55 -7.59
N ASP A 465 -7.89 39.24 -7.86
CA ASP A 465 -6.93 38.54 -8.73
C ASP A 465 -5.47 38.65 -8.26
N GLN A 466 -5.26 38.74 -6.96
CA GLN A 466 -3.93 38.75 -6.38
C GLN A 466 -3.39 37.34 -6.30
N LEU A 467 -2.21 37.17 -6.89
CA LEU A 467 -1.46 35.90 -6.78
C LEU A 467 -1.10 35.64 -5.31
N PHE A 468 -1.45 34.47 -4.82
CA PHE A 468 -1.16 34.07 -3.46
C PHE A 468 0.28 33.57 -3.33
N THR A 469 0.96 33.96 -2.27
CA THR A 469 2.32 33.52 -1.94
C THR A 469 2.27 32.59 -0.74
N PHE A 470 2.75 31.37 -0.93
CA PHE A 470 2.91 30.37 0.14
C PHE A 470 4.28 30.57 0.78
N SER A 471 4.32 30.70 2.10
CA SER A 471 5.57 30.76 2.87
C SER A 471 5.87 29.44 3.55
N GLY A 472 7.13 29.08 3.70
CA GLY A 472 7.54 27.89 4.44
C GLY A 472 7.23 27.93 5.94
N GLU A 473 6.98 29.14 6.50
CA GLU A 473 6.53 29.31 7.88
C GLU A 473 5.07 28.84 8.07
N ASP A 474 4.20 29.12 7.08
CA ASP A 474 2.77 28.81 7.14
C ASP A 474 2.40 27.48 6.48
N TYR A 475 3.19 27.04 5.50
CA TYR A 475 2.89 25.86 4.67
C TYR A 475 4.08 24.90 4.59
N SER A 476 3.83 23.64 4.89
CA SER A 476 4.85 22.58 4.88
C SER A 476 4.99 21.92 3.50
N PHE A 477 5.34 22.67 2.47
CA PHE A 477 5.65 22.12 1.14
C PHE A 477 7.13 21.74 0.98
N ASP A 478 7.77 21.21 2.02
CA ASP A 478 9.23 21.01 2.08
C ASP A 478 10.07 22.27 1.85
N LEU A 479 9.47 23.43 2.10
CA LEU A 479 10.12 24.74 2.01
C LEU A 479 10.89 25.06 3.30
N ALA A 480 12.00 25.78 3.16
CA ALA A 480 12.62 26.42 4.31
C ALA A 480 11.68 27.52 4.87
N ALA A 481 11.76 27.82 6.17
CA ALA A 481 10.85 28.78 6.82
C ALA A 481 10.85 30.18 6.18
N ASP A 482 11.97 30.57 5.56
CA ASP A 482 12.17 31.85 4.87
C ASP A 482 11.95 31.78 3.35
N GLU A 483 11.55 30.62 2.84
CA GLU A 483 11.27 30.39 1.43
C GLU A 483 9.81 30.70 1.10
N GLU A 484 9.59 31.27 -0.06
CA GLU A 484 8.26 31.62 -0.57
C GLU A 484 8.08 31.09 -1.98
N ILE A 485 6.91 30.49 -2.28
CA ILE A 485 6.52 30.11 -3.63
C ILE A 485 5.14 30.65 -3.99
N THR A 486 4.94 30.94 -5.26
CA THR A 486 3.64 31.35 -5.83
C THR A 486 3.08 30.32 -6.78
N GLU A 487 3.88 29.33 -7.14
CA GLU A 487 3.56 28.26 -8.05
C GLU A 487 3.96 26.93 -7.41
N VAL A 488 2.97 26.12 -7.11
CA VAL A 488 3.14 24.85 -6.38
C VAL A 488 3.27 23.70 -7.38
N PRO A 489 4.36 22.91 -7.35
CA PRO A 489 4.50 21.73 -8.20
C PRO A 489 3.43 20.67 -7.91
N TYR A 490 3.02 19.94 -8.94
CA TYR A 490 2.07 18.82 -8.80
C TYR A 490 2.57 17.74 -7.83
N SER A 491 3.87 17.54 -7.70
CA SER A 491 4.45 16.60 -6.75
C SER A 491 4.05 16.87 -5.29
N LEU A 492 3.82 18.14 -4.94
CA LEU A 492 3.33 18.53 -3.62
C LEU A 492 1.80 18.39 -3.47
N TYR A 493 1.07 18.31 -4.60
CA TYR A 493 -0.34 17.93 -4.65
C TYR A 493 -0.52 16.42 -4.65
N SER A 494 0.36 15.68 -5.32
CA SER A 494 0.21 14.25 -5.61
C SER A 494 0.31 13.33 -4.40
N SER A 495 0.81 13.79 -3.25
CA SER A 495 0.73 13.02 -2.00
C SER A 495 -0.72 12.76 -1.53
N ALA A 496 -1.69 13.37 -2.22
CA ALA A 496 -3.13 13.21 -2.01
C ALA A 496 -3.86 12.69 -3.26
N VAL A 497 -3.15 12.15 -4.24
CA VAL A 497 -3.73 11.71 -5.54
C VAL A 497 -4.76 10.61 -5.39
N ASP A 498 -4.71 9.79 -4.34
CA ASP A 498 -5.75 8.80 -4.01
C ASP A 498 -7.07 9.45 -3.53
N PHE A 499 -7.05 10.74 -3.30
CA PHE A 499 -8.21 11.53 -2.95
C PHE A 499 -8.60 12.40 -4.15
N LYS A 500 -9.77 12.17 -4.73
CA LYS A 500 -10.30 12.95 -5.87
C LYS A 500 -10.38 14.45 -5.61
N ASN A 501 -10.32 14.86 -4.34
CA ASN A 501 -10.42 16.24 -3.89
C ASN A 501 -9.25 16.57 -2.98
N TYR A 502 -8.41 17.45 -3.42
CA TYR A 502 -7.35 18.02 -2.59
C TYR A 502 -7.81 19.32 -1.96
N PHE A 503 -7.38 19.60 -0.74
CA PHE A 503 -7.68 20.86 -0.09
C PHE A 503 -6.40 21.52 0.43
N ILE A 504 -6.44 22.85 0.52
CA ILE A 504 -5.39 23.66 1.15
C ILE A 504 -6.01 24.58 2.19
N TYR A 505 -5.30 24.73 3.31
CA TYR A 505 -5.66 25.76 4.29
C TYR A 505 -5.22 27.13 3.78
N MET A 506 -6.12 28.10 3.81
CA MET A 506 -5.89 29.45 3.36
C MET A 506 -5.89 30.41 4.55
N TYR A 507 -4.72 30.75 5.06
CA TYR A 507 -4.54 31.63 6.20
C TYR A 507 -3.23 32.42 6.11
N ARG A 508 -3.11 33.47 6.94
CA ARG A 508 -1.83 34.10 7.29
C ARG A 508 -1.64 34.03 8.79
N THR A 509 -0.42 33.81 9.20
CA THR A 509 -0.03 33.97 10.59
C THR A 509 0.22 35.44 10.87
N ASN A 510 -0.37 35.99 11.92
CA ASN A 510 -0.10 37.33 12.43
C ASN A 510 0.12 37.29 13.95
N ALA A 511 0.39 38.43 14.57
CA ALA A 511 0.68 38.54 16.01
C ALA A 511 -0.52 38.17 16.91
N GLU A 512 -1.73 38.09 16.36
CA GLU A 512 -2.97 37.79 17.07
C GLU A 512 -3.46 36.36 16.81
N GLY A 513 -2.80 35.62 15.89
CA GLY A 513 -3.15 34.28 15.45
C GLY A 513 -3.26 34.14 13.94
N TYR A 514 -4.27 33.41 13.46
CA TYR A 514 -4.50 33.20 12.04
C TYR A 514 -5.52 34.20 11.50
N GLU A 515 -5.25 34.74 10.30
CA GLU A 515 -6.14 35.66 9.60
C GLU A 515 -6.62 35.02 8.29
N PRO A 516 -7.94 34.92 8.03
CA PRO A 516 -8.45 34.44 6.75
C PRO A 516 -8.02 35.36 5.61
N LEU A 517 -7.63 34.77 4.45
CA LEU A 517 -6.93 35.48 3.38
C LEU A 517 -7.83 36.07 2.32
N PHE A 518 -9.11 35.76 2.33
CA PHE A 518 -10.05 36.27 1.35
C PHE A 518 -11.49 36.18 1.86
N ASN A 519 -12.34 36.98 1.27
CA ASN A 519 -13.67 37.18 1.78
C ASN A 519 -14.76 36.85 0.73
N HIS A 520 -14.45 36.73 -0.56
CA HIS A 520 -15.46 36.65 -1.58
C HIS A 520 -15.20 35.64 -2.69
N ARG A 521 -13.96 35.44 -3.12
CA ARG A 521 -13.62 34.46 -4.15
C ARG A 521 -12.18 33.99 -4.05
N ILE A 522 -11.97 32.79 -4.53
CA ILE A 522 -10.66 32.17 -4.71
C ILE A 522 -10.56 31.61 -6.11
N GLY A 523 -9.41 31.80 -6.75
CA GLY A 523 -9.14 31.29 -8.08
C GLY A 523 -8.01 30.28 -8.06
N ILE A 524 -8.05 29.33 -9.01
CA ILE A 524 -6.97 28.39 -9.26
C ILE A 524 -6.67 28.36 -10.75
N GLN A 525 -5.37 28.33 -11.09
CA GLN A 525 -4.86 28.19 -12.45
C GLN A 525 -3.79 27.13 -12.50
N VAL A 526 -3.84 26.29 -13.52
CA VAL A 526 -2.88 25.20 -13.75
C VAL A 526 -1.93 25.61 -14.88
N TYR A 527 -0.68 25.20 -14.73
CA TYR A 527 0.36 25.40 -15.73
C TYR A 527 0.94 24.05 -16.15
N TYR A 528 1.29 23.95 -17.42
CA TYR A 528 2.11 22.86 -17.95
C TYR A 528 3.35 23.44 -18.60
N THR A 529 4.52 23.09 -18.06
CA THR A 529 5.80 23.69 -18.49
C THR A 529 6.74 22.61 -18.97
N ILE A 530 6.95 22.53 -20.28
CA ILE A 530 7.86 21.57 -20.91
C ILE A 530 8.73 22.27 -21.95
N ASP A 531 9.99 21.89 -22.10
CA ASP A 531 10.97 22.48 -23.02
C ASP A 531 11.10 24.03 -22.92
N GLY A 532 10.84 24.57 -21.73
CA GLY A 532 10.86 26.00 -21.48
C GLY A 532 9.62 26.76 -22.00
N VAL A 533 8.61 26.03 -22.51
CA VAL A 533 7.32 26.61 -22.92
C VAL A 533 6.32 26.40 -21.78
N LYS A 534 5.81 27.48 -21.24
CA LYS A 534 4.79 27.49 -20.19
C LYS A 534 3.43 27.83 -20.79
N ASN A 535 2.49 26.87 -20.72
CA ASN A 535 1.09 27.05 -21.09
C ASN A 535 0.23 27.05 -19.82
N ALA A 536 -0.86 27.79 -19.84
CA ALA A 536 -1.74 27.97 -18.70
C ALA A 536 -3.19 27.65 -19.07
N SER A 537 -3.94 27.09 -18.13
CA SER A 537 -5.39 27.01 -18.18
C SER A 537 -6.02 28.41 -18.01
N ASP A 538 -7.35 28.51 -18.15
CA ASP A 538 -8.06 29.64 -17.59
C ASP A 538 -7.98 29.62 -16.05
N ILE A 539 -8.16 30.79 -15.41
CA ILE A 539 -8.35 30.85 -13.96
C ILE A 539 -9.79 30.47 -13.65
N VAL A 540 -9.98 29.41 -12.86
CA VAL A 540 -11.30 28.99 -12.39
C VAL A 540 -11.53 29.57 -11.01
N TYR A 541 -12.64 30.29 -10.84
CA TYR A 541 -12.99 30.92 -9.58
C TYR A 541 -14.13 30.20 -8.89
N LEU A 542 -13.98 29.97 -7.59
CA LEU A 542 -15.05 29.67 -6.67
C LEU A 542 -15.44 30.96 -5.94
N GLU A 543 -16.67 31.39 -6.11
CA GLU A 543 -17.20 32.53 -5.40
C GLU A 543 -17.80 32.08 -4.07
N TYR A 544 -17.24 32.57 -2.98
CA TYR A 544 -17.76 32.38 -1.65
C TYR A 544 -18.65 33.55 -1.29
N PHE A 545 -19.91 33.27 -1.15
CA PHE A 545 -20.84 34.16 -0.49
C PHE A 545 -21.05 33.61 0.91
N PRO A 546 -20.30 34.07 1.94
CA PRO A 546 -20.68 33.73 3.30
C PRO A 546 -22.15 34.08 3.39
N ASP A 547 -22.95 33.17 3.94
CA ASP A 547 -24.36 33.48 4.28
C ASP A 547 -24.32 34.82 4.99
N THR A 548 -24.44 35.88 4.19
CA THR A 548 -24.54 37.19 4.78
C THR A 548 -25.66 37.04 5.77
N LYS A 549 -25.45 37.39 7.01
CA LYS A 549 -26.42 37.33 8.12
C LYS A 549 -27.71 38.09 7.79
N VAL A 550 -28.20 37.94 6.58
CA VAL A 550 -29.51 38.46 6.10
C VAL A 550 -30.61 37.95 6.98
N ASN A 551 -30.43 36.74 7.56
CA ASN A 551 -31.35 36.22 8.57
C ASN A 551 -31.25 37.02 9.89
N GLU A 552 -30.12 37.55 10.27
CA GLU A 552 -30.00 38.42 11.46
C GLU A 552 -30.51 39.84 11.18
N ILE A 553 -30.27 40.37 9.98
CA ILE A 553 -30.81 41.69 9.59
C ILE A 553 -32.36 41.67 9.56
N ASN A 554 -32.91 40.50 9.25
CA ASN A 554 -34.35 40.29 9.19
C ASN A 554 -34.92 39.62 10.44
N ALA A 555 -34.06 39.21 11.38
CA ALA A 555 -34.47 38.67 12.68
C ALA A 555 -35.25 39.73 13.48
N GLY A 556 -36.53 39.48 13.68
CA GLY A 556 -37.44 40.43 14.33
C GLY A 556 -38.30 41.27 13.38
N LYS A 557 -38.09 41.20 12.07
CA LYS A 557 -38.99 41.83 11.09
C LYS A 557 -40.24 40.98 10.86
N THR A 558 -41.39 41.61 10.83
CA THR A 558 -42.66 40.94 10.51
C THR A 558 -42.84 40.82 9.02
N VAL A 559 -43.08 39.59 8.52
CA VAL A 559 -43.33 39.33 7.10
C VAL A 559 -44.69 39.91 6.71
N SER A 560 -44.69 40.72 5.66
CA SER A 560 -45.90 41.28 5.05
C SER A 560 -46.43 40.40 3.91
N SER A 561 -45.53 39.91 3.05
CA SER A 561 -45.92 39.00 1.94
C SER A 561 -44.71 38.17 1.50
N VAL A 562 -45.02 36.99 0.91
CA VAL A 562 -44.05 36.14 0.24
C VAL A 562 -44.53 35.90 -1.18
N ARG A 563 -43.63 36.07 -2.15
CA ARG A 563 -43.90 35.83 -3.58
C ARG A 563 -42.81 34.92 -4.14
N TYR A 564 -43.16 34.10 -5.10
CA TYR A 564 -42.27 33.14 -5.72
C TYR A 564 -42.10 33.47 -7.20
N PHE A 565 -40.86 33.32 -7.70
CA PHE A 565 -40.54 33.57 -9.10
C PHE A 565 -39.71 32.41 -9.66
N ASN A 566 -39.97 31.97 -10.87
CA ASN A 566 -39.11 31.06 -11.57
C ASN A 566 -37.81 31.77 -12.04
N VAL A 567 -36.85 31.02 -12.56
CA VAL A 567 -35.55 31.55 -13.05
C VAL A 567 -35.70 32.53 -14.22
N ALA A 568 -36.88 32.55 -14.90
CA ALA A 568 -37.22 33.51 -15.94
C ALA A 568 -37.88 34.79 -15.39
N GLY A 569 -38.01 34.92 -14.05
CA GLY A 569 -38.65 36.07 -13.39
C GLY A 569 -40.18 36.09 -13.43
N GLN A 570 -40.83 35.01 -13.81
CA GLN A 570 -42.30 34.92 -13.82
C GLN A 570 -42.79 34.49 -12.43
N GLU A 571 -43.84 35.18 -11.95
CA GLU A 571 -44.44 34.89 -10.65
C GLU A 571 -45.19 33.55 -10.64
N MET A 572 -44.97 32.79 -9.58
CA MET A 572 -45.55 31.47 -9.36
C MET A 572 -46.43 31.48 -8.12
N ALA A 573 -47.51 30.69 -8.12
CA ALA A 573 -48.42 30.59 -6.98
C ALA A 573 -47.80 29.83 -5.78
N GLN A 574 -46.87 28.93 -6.06
CA GLN A 574 -46.14 28.16 -5.06
C GLN A 574 -44.76 27.77 -5.61
N PRO A 575 -43.76 27.48 -4.75
CA PRO A 575 -42.44 27.08 -5.19
C PRO A 575 -42.49 25.70 -5.85
N GLU A 576 -41.83 25.56 -7.02
CA GLU A 576 -41.70 24.34 -7.79
C GLU A 576 -40.33 24.36 -8.49
N GLY A 577 -39.49 23.32 -8.27
CA GLY A 577 -38.14 23.29 -8.79
C GLY A 577 -37.27 24.43 -8.23
N LEU A 578 -36.37 24.95 -9.06
CA LEU A 578 -35.55 26.10 -8.71
C LEU A 578 -36.38 27.40 -8.73
N THR A 579 -36.62 27.98 -7.58
CA THR A 579 -37.52 29.11 -7.37
C THR A 579 -36.79 30.21 -6.56
N ILE A 580 -37.06 31.49 -6.90
CA ILE A 580 -36.63 32.64 -6.10
C ILE A 580 -37.82 33.07 -5.22
N GLN A 581 -37.66 32.93 -3.92
CA GLN A 581 -38.64 33.44 -2.94
C GLN A 581 -38.27 34.88 -2.59
N VAL A 582 -39.21 35.80 -2.82
CA VAL A 582 -39.09 37.21 -2.40
C VAL A 582 -39.99 37.45 -1.18
N THR A 583 -39.40 37.76 -0.06
CA THR A 583 -40.08 38.09 1.19
C THR A 583 -40.12 39.60 1.37
N THR A 584 -41.29 40.19 1.51
CA THR A 584 -41.47 41.61 1.84
C THR A 584 -41.83 41.74 3.31
N TYR A 585 -41.19 42.66 4.02
CA TYR A 585 -41.43 42.91 5.42
C TYR A 585 -42.33 44.15 5.62
N THR A 586 -42.92 44.27 6.80
CA THR A 586 -43.84 45.38 7.13
C THR A 586 -43.15 46.75 7.14
N ASP A 587 -41.84 46.80 7.26
CA ASP A 587 -40.99 48.00 7.14
C ASP A 587 -40.71 48.42 5.70
N GLY A 588 -41.27 47.69 4.71
CA GLY A 588 -41.11 47.94 3.27
C GLY A 588 -39.82 47.37 2.68
N THR A 589 -38.94 46.76 3.47
CA THR A 589 -37.75 46.08 2.96
C THR A 589 -38.09 44.73 2.35
N THR A 590 -37.24 44.24 1.45
CA THR A 590 -37.39 42.91 0.80
C THR A 590 -36.15 42.10 0.92
N SER A 591 -36.29 40.77 1.02
CA SER A 591 -35.20 39.79 0.87
C SER A 591 -35.54 38.79 -0.22
N ALA A 592 -34.56 38.31 -0.95
CA ALA A 592 -34.73 37.27 -1.97
C ALA A 592 -33.86 36.05 -1.58
N THR A 593 -34.47 34.85 -1.61
CA THR A 593 -33.79 33.61 -1.27
C THR A 593 -34.07 32.56 -2.36
N LYS A 594 -33.04 31.81 -2.76
CA LYS A 594 -33.18 30.68 -3.66
C LYS A 594 -33.77 29.48 -2.90
N VAL A 595 -34.83 28.92 -3.41
CA VAL A 595 -35.51 27.75 -2.84
C VAL A 595 -35.57 26.65 -3.90
N VAL A 596 -35.16 25.46 -3.55
CA VAL A 596 -35.28 24.25 -4.36
C VAL A 596 -36.31 23.33 -3.70
N LYS A 597 -37.35 22.93 -4.45
CA LYS A 597 -38.38 22.01 -3.96
C LYS A 597 -38.60 20.90 -4.97
#